data_fda9e6232111a9f2dacc3ba2a4357a41
#
_entry.id   fda9e6232111a9f2dacc3ba2a4357a41
#
_cell.length_a   1.000
_cell.length_b   1.000
_cell.length_c   1.000
_cell.angle_alpha   90.00
_cell.angle_beta   90.00
_cell.angle_gamma   90.00
#
_symmetry.space_group_name_H-M   'P 1'
#
loop_
_entity.id
_entity.type
_entity.pdbx_description
1 polymer ?
#
loop_
_entity_poly.entity_id
_entity_poly.type
_entity_poly.pdbx_seq_one_letter_code
_entity_poly.pdbx_strand_id
1 'polypeptide(L)'
;MLLALHQQRITRPHTSFGPFRFLEALPWLVLAATMRVITYGGGPFALPAIIIASVAVLLAFVLVTQRSIELADGQTGLGSLTLAEQVKLALGILKRVTLLMVAAAILFALTGFTTLAPNLMLGLDGMAFDQPTIAGKFWSATVASLVLLMIVGAEANKGAVDFLSAAREFGRRFAWMGAAIAVLGAICIGLGFVQGAVRHAIWLYGQTASHGHFVKNLIFFVFIFSFAMLRLWITLLVLTYGLKQSYRSG
;
A
#
# COMPACT_ATOMS: atom_id res chain seq x y z
N MET A 1 -19.19 -15.26 11.26
CA MET A 1 -19.59 -14.25 10.29
C MET A 1 -18.50 -13.96 9.25
N LEU A 2 -17.34 -14.57 9.33
CA LEU A 2 -16.37 -14.73 8.23
C LEU A 2 -16.81 -15.75 7.17
N LEU A 3 -18.00 -16.32 7.33
CA LEU A 3 -18.63 -17.27 6.41
C LEU A 3 -19.32 -16.61 5.20
N ALA A 4 -19.41 -15.28 5.15
CA ALA A 4 -19.97 -14.58 3.99
C ALA A 4 -19.06 -14.60 2.75
N LEU A 5 -17.80 -15.04 2.88
CA LEU A 5 -16.97 -15.37 1.72
C LEU A 5 -17.40 -16.65 1.00
N HIS A 6 -18.42 -17.34 1.48
CA HIS A 6 -18.68 -18.71 1.01
C HIS A 6 -19.97 -18.95 0.26
N GLN A 7 -20.91 -18.02 0.18
CA GLN A 7 -22.13 -18.30 -0.60
C GLN A 7 -22.88 -17.06 -1.03
N GLN A 8 -22.62 -16.59 -2.23
CA GLN A 8 -23.66 -16.31 -3.23
C GLN A 8 -23.00 -16.11 -4.60
N ARG A 9 -23.05 -17.13 -5.43
CA ARG A 9 -22.88 -17.03 -6.88
C ARG A 9 -24.00 -16.16 -7.42
N ILE A 10 -23.79 -14.86 -7.44
CA ILE A 10 -24.53 -14.00 -8.34
C ILE A 10 -23.66 -13.88 -9.57
N THR A 11 -24.06 -14.58 -10.63
CA THR A 11 -23.56 -14.44 -11.98
C THR A 11 -23.79 -12.99 -12.43
N ARG A 12 -22.83 -12.11 -12.13
CA ARG A 12 -22.72 -10.81 -12.78
C ARG A 12 -21.89 -11.01 -14.04
N PRO A 13 -22.32 -10.41 -15.18
CA PRO A 13 -21.57 -10.54 -16.43
C PRO A 13 -20.14 -10.04 -16.19
N HIS A 14 -19.17 -10.86 -16.57
CA HIS A 14 -17.75 -10.56 -16.58
C HIS A 14 -17.45 -9.42 -17.58
N THR A 15 -17.70 -8.20 -17.18
CA THR A 15 -17.09 -7.03 -17.82
C THR A 15 -15.93 -6.55 -16.97
N SER A 16 -14.97 -7.41 -16.75
CA SER A 16 -13.76 -7.07 -16.02
C SER A 16 -12.66 -6.65 -16.98
N PHE A 17 -12.61 -5.41 -17.33
CA PHE A 17 -11.36 -4.82 -17.79
C PHE A 17 -10.45 -4.66 -16.56
N GLY A 18 -9.66 -5.71 -16.26
CA GLY A 18 -8.85 -5.90 -15.06
C GLY A 18 -8.14 -4.67 -14.47
N PRO A 19 -6.95 -4.24 -14.94
CA PRO A 19 -6.14 -3.23 -14.23
C PRO A 19 -6.75 -1.81 -14.27
N PHE A 20 -7.63 -1.49 -15.21
CA PHE A 20 -8.13 -0.13 -15.41
C PHE A 20 -9.15 0.37 -14.37
N ARG A 21 -9.77 -0.54 -13.60
CA ARG A 21 -10.64 -0.14 -12.47
C ARG A 21 -9.88 0.47 -11.30
N PHE A 22 -8.57 0.27 -11.24
CA PHE A 22 -7.71 0.90 -10.23
C PHE A 22 -7.44 2.38 -10.48
N LEU A 23 -7.86 2.92 -11.63
CA LEU A 23 -7.82 4.36 -11.92
C LEU A 23 -8.61 5.21 -10.90
N GLU A 24 -9.58 4.61 -10.20
CA GLU A 24 -10.31 5.27 -9.11
C GLU A 24 -9.40 5.69 -7.95
N ALA A 25 -8.28 5.00 -7.73
CA ALA A 25 -7.28 5.36 -6.73
C ALA A 25 -6.31 6.47 -7.20
N LEU A 26 -6.29 6.78 -8.51
CA LEU A 26 -5.37 7.75 -9.10
C LEU A 26 -5.44 9.15 -8.45
N PRO A 27 -6.63 9.75 -8.21
CA PRO A 27 -6.73 11.06 -7.58
C PRO A 27 -6.05 11.10 -6.20
N TRP A 28 -6.19 10.05 -5.42
CA TRP A 28 -5.56 9.94 -4.11
C TRP A 28 -4.04 9.82 -4.19
N LEU A 29 -3.52 9.08 -5.17
CA LEU A 29 -2.09 8.97 -5.40
C LEU A 29 -1.50 10.28 -5.94
N VAL A 30 -2.22 11.01 -6.80
CA VAL A 30 -1.82 12.34 -7.26
C VAL A 30 -1.75 13.30 -6.07
N LEU A 31 -2.77 13.30 -5.22
CA LEU A 31 -2.76 14.12 -3.99
C LEU A 31 -1.58 13.75 -3.09
N ALA A 32 -1.34 12.48 -2.85
CA ALA A 32 -0.23 12.02 -2.03
C ALA A 32 1.13 12.47 -2.58
N ALA A 33 1.34 12.37 -3.89
CA ALA A 33 2.59 12.79 -4.51
C ALA A 33 2.78 14.31 -4.45
N THR A 34 1.73 15.09 -4.70
CA THR A 34 1.77 16.55 -4.59
C THR A 34 2.13 16.97 -3.17
N MET A 35 1.51 16.35 -2.15
CA MET A 35 1.83 16.63 -0.76
C MET A 35 3.26 16.22 -0.39
N ARG A 36 3.79 15.13 -0.95
CA ARG A 36 5.20 14.74 -0.76
C ARG A 36 6.17 15.77 -1.33
N VAL A 37 5.88 16.35 -2.48
CA VAL A 37 6.70 17.44 -3.03
C VAL A 37 6.75 18.63 -2.07
N ILE A 38 5.62 19.01 -1.49
CA ILE A 38 5.54 20.07 -0.48
C ILE A 38 6.38 19.70 0.76
N THR A 39 6.34 18.45 1.18
CA THR A 39 7.14 17.94 2.31
C THR A 39 8.65 18.10 2.06
N TYR A 40 9.13 17.81 0.86
CA TYR A 40 10.54 18.00 0.50
C TYR A 40 10.97 19.46 0.48
N GLY A 41 10.06 20.40 0.23
CA GLY A 41 10.31 21.81 0.32
C GLY A 41 10.55 22.32 1.76
N GLY A 42 10.21 21.52 2.77
CA GLY A 42 10.36 21.87 4.18
C GLY A 42 9.39 22.95 4.65
N GLY A 43 9.70 23.56 5.81
CA GLY A 43 8.90 24.65 6.37
C GLY A 43 7.66 24.19 7.16
N PRO A 44 6.79 25.14 7.57
CA PRO A 44 5.68 24.87 8.49
C PRO A 44 4.61 23.94 7.91
N PHE A 45 4.53 23.83 6.59
CA PHE A 45 3.57 22.96 5.90
C PHE A 45 4.05 21.52 5.72
N ALA A 46 5.29 21.18 6.06
CA ALA A 46 5.84 19.84 5.89
C ALA A 46 5.06 18.78 6.69
N LEU A 47 4.78 19.03 7.97
CA LEU A 47 4.05 18.08 8.82
C LEU A 47 2.61 17.86 8.38
N PRO A 48 1.78 18.89 8.13
CA PRO A 48 0.45 18.72 7.55
C PRO A 48 0.49 17.95 6.21
N ALA A 49 1.45 18.25 5.33
CA ALA A 49 1.59 17.61 4.04
C ALA A 49 1.91 16.10 4.17
N ILE A 50 2.75 15.69 5.12
CA ILE A 50 3.01 14.27 5.41
C ILE A 50 1.73 13.56 5.84
N ILE A 51 0.94 14.16 6.72
CA ILE A 51 -0.31 13.57 7.20
C ILE A 51 -1.30 13.40 6.06
N ILE A 52 -1.50 14.45 5.26
CA ILE A 52 -2.41 14.39 4.10
C ILE A 52 -1.93 13.34 3.07
N ALA A 53 -0.63 13.31 2.76
CA ALA A 53 -0.07 12.30 1.87
C ALA A 53 -0.33 10.88 2.37
N SER A 54 -0.10 10.63 3.67
CA SER A 54 -0.31 9.32 4.28
C SER A 54 -1.78 8.90 4.28
N VAL A 55 -2.70 9.82 4.59
CA VAL A 55 -4.14 9.55 4.52
C VAL A 55 -4.56 9.26 3.08
N ALA A 56 -4.08 10.04 2.10
CA ALA A 56 -4.40 9.83 0.69
C ALA A 56 -3.92 8.45 0.19
N VAL A 57 -2.72 8.01 0.56
CA VAL A 57 -2.23 6.66 0.22
C VAL A 57 -3.10 5.58 0.87
N LEU A 58 -3.50 5.76 2.13
CA LEU A 58 -4.38 4.79 2.80
C LEU A 58 -5.77 4.74 2.17
N LEU A 59 -6.31 5.86 1.70
CA LEU A 59 -7.57 5.87 0.94
C LEU A 59 -7.43 5.11 -0.38
N ALA A 60 -6.34 5.34 -1.11
CA ALA A 60 -6.04 4.55 -2.31
C ALA A 60 -5.95 3.05 -1.97
N PHE A 61 -5.31 2.71 -0.84
CA PHE A 61 -5.19 1.32 -0.39
C PHE A 61 -6.56 0.69 -0.06
N VAL A 62 -7.44 1.40 0.62
CA VAL A 62 -8.81 0.93 0.94
C VAL A 62 -9.57 0.64 -0.36
N LEU A 63 -9.54 1.56 -1.33
CA LEU A 63 -10.20 1.37 -2.62
C LEU A 63 -9.66 0.16 -3.39
N VAL A 64 -8.34 0.03 -3.47
CA VAL A 64 -7.71 -1.09 -4.18
C VAL A 64 -7.93 -2.40 -3.42
N THR A 65 -7.98 -2.39 -2.07
CA THR A 65 -8.35 -3.56 -1.26
C THR A 65 -9.76 -4.04 -1.60
N GLN A 66 -10.73 -3.14 -1.64
CA GLN A 66 -12.08 -3.47 -2.05
C GLN A 66 -12.09 -4.17 -3.41
N ARG A 67 -11.44 -3.58 -4.41
CA ARG A 67 -11.38 -4.14 -5.76
C ARG A 67 -10.65 -5.49 -5.81
N SER A 68 -9.60 -5.65 -5.04
CA SER A 68 -8.84 -6.91 -4.97
C SER A 68 -9.69 -8.03 -4.35
N ILE A 69 -10.50 -7.74 -3.33
CA ILE A 69 -11.43 -8.69 -2.73
C ILE A 69 -12.52 -9.09 -3.73
N GLU A 70 -13.09 -8.12 -4.45
CA GLU A 70 -14.08 -8.37 -5.51
C GLU A 70 -13.51 -9.25 -6.63
N LEU A 71 -12.26 -9.00 -7.07
CA LEU A 71 -11.57 -9.83 -8.07
C LEU A 71 -11.28 -11.25 -7.58
N ALA A 72 -11.11 -11.42 -6.27
CA ALA A 72 -10.93 -12.72 -5.64
C ALA A 72 -12.25 -13.46 -5.38
N ASP A 73 -13.36 -13.05 -6.02
CA ASP A 73 -14.73 -13.56 -5.81
C ASP A 73 -15.22 -13.39 -4.36
N GLY A 74 -14.68 -12.42 -3.62
CA GLY A 74 -15.13 -12.03 -2.29
C GLY A 74 -16.17 -10.92 -2.34
N GLN A 75 -16.93 -10.78 -1.26
CA GLN A 75 -17.84 -9.65 -1.03
C GLN A 75 -17.30 -8.78 0.10
N THR A 76 -17.43 -7.49 -0.04
CA THR A 76 -16.97 -6.51 0.96
C THR A 76 -17.98 -5.36 1.09
N GLY A 77 -18.18 -4.89 2.31
CA GLY A 77 -18.98 -3.71 2.62
C GLY A 77 -18.21 -2.39 2.47
N LEU A 78 -16.93 -2.43 2.11
CA LEU A 78 -16.09 -1.23 1.98
C LEU A 78 -16.65 -0.22 0.96
N GLY A 79 -17.34 -0.71 -0.07
CA GLY A 79 -17.97 0.15 -1.10
C GLY A 79 -19.19 0.92 -0.61
N SER A 80 -19.78 0.55 0.53
CA SER A 80 -20.91 1.27 1.13
C SER A 80 -20.46 2.39 2.08
N LEU A 81 -19.16 2.49 2.38
CA LEU A 81 -18.62 3.50 3.27
C LEU A 81 -18.67 4.88 2.61
N THR A 82 -19.20 5.85 3.34
CA THR A 82 -19.09 7.26 2.97
C THR A 82 -17.65 7.74 3.00
N LEU A 83 -17.32 8.82 2.29
CA LEU A 83 -15.97 9.38 2.31
C LEU A 83 -15.50 9.71 3.74
N ALA A 84 -16.39 10.23 4.60
CA ALA A 84 -16.07 10.53 5.99
C ALA A 84 -15.68 9.29 6.78
N GLU A 85 -16.37 8.16 6.57
CA GLU A 85 -16.04 6.88 7.19
C GLU A 85 -14.73 6.31 6.67
N GLN A 86 -14.47 6.41 5.37
CA GLN A 86 -13.19 6.01 4.77
C GLN A 86 -12.02 6.83 5.35
N VAL A 87 -12.18 8.15 5.49
CA VAL A 87 -11.17 9.02 6.10
C VAL A 87 -10.97 8.67 7.58
N LYS A 88 -12.05 8.44 8.33
CA LYS A 88 -11.97 8.01 9.74
C LYS A 88 -11.22 6.67 9.87
N LEU A 89 -11.51 5.71 8.99
CA LEU A 89 -10.82 4.42 8.91
C LEU A 89 -9.32 4.63 8.61
N ALA A 90 -8.99 5.44 7.61
CA ALA A 90 -7.61 5.75 7.24
C ALA A 90 -6.84 6.42 8.38
N LEU A 91 -7.42 7.40 9.07
CA LEU A 91 -6.81 8.04 10.23
C LEU A 91 -6.62 7.05 11.39
N GLY A 92 -7.59 6.17 11.62
CA GLY A 92 -7.49 5.11 12.61
C GLY A 92 -6.33 4.15 12.34
N ILE A 93 -6.12 3.77 11.09
CA ILE A 93 -5.00 2.93 10.64
C ILE A 93 -3.69 3.71 10.74
N LEU A 94 -3.64 4.95 10.25
CA LEU A 94 -2.45 5.80 10.29
C LEU A 94 -1.92 5.96 11.71
N LYS A 95 -2.79 6.24 12.69
CA LYS A 95 -2.40 6.33 14.10
C LYS A 95 -1.68 5.07 14.59
N ARG A 96 -2.16 3.88 14.21
CA ARG A 96 -1.59 2.59 14.63
C ARG A 96 -0.29 2.26 13.90
N VAL A 97 -0.24 2.54 12.60
CA VAL A 97 0.98 2.38 11.80
C VAL A 97 2.08 3.33 12.32
N THR A 98 1.74 4.58 12.62
CA THR A 98 2.69 5.53 13.22
C THR A 98 3.22 5.01 14.56
N LEU A 99 2.34 4.50 15.43
CA LEU A 99 2.77 3.93 16.71
C LEU A 99 3.70 2.72 16.51
N LEU A 100 3.38 1.83 15.56
CA LEU A 100 4.23 0.69 15.20
C LEU A 100 5.61 1.16 14.70
N MET A 101 5.65 2.19 13.84
CA MET A 101 6.90 2.73 13.30
C MET A 101 7.76 3.38 14.37
N VAL A 102 7.15 4.14 15.29
CA VAL A 102 7.85 4.75 16.43
C VAL A 102 8.40 3.67 17.35
N ALA A 103 7.60 2.64 17.69
CA ALA A 103 8.06 1.52 18.51
C ALA A 103 9.20 0.76 17.85
N ALA A 104 9.11 0.48 16.54
CA ALA A 104 10.17 -0.15 15.78
C ALA A 104 11.45 0.71 15.75
N ALA A 105 11.32 2.02 15.53
CA ALA A 105 12.46 2.95 15.53
C ALA A 105 13.17 2.97 16.90
N ILE A 106 12.43 2.99 18.00
CA ILE A 106 12.98 2.92 19.36
C ILE A 106 13.69 1.59 19.56
N LEU A 107 13.07 0.47 19.17
CA LEU A 107 13.68 -0.86 19.30
C LEU A 107 15.00 -0.96 18.53
N PHE A 108 15.03 -0.47 17.27
CA PHE A 108 16.27 -0.46 16.48
C PHE A 108 17.33 0.45 17.06
N ALA A 109 16.96 1.60 17.61
CA ALA A 109 17.89 2.48 18.30
C ALA A 109 18.51 1.79 19.53
N LEU A 110 17.70 1.09 20.32
CA LEU A 110 18.17 0.37 21.52
C LEU A 110 19.05 -0.84 21.17
N THR A 111 18.83 -1.48 20.03
CA THR A 111 19.63 -2.64 19.58
C THR A 111 20.86 -2.25 18.76
N GLY A 112 21.12 -0.97 18.56
CA GLY A 112 22.27 -0.47 17.81
C GLY A 112 22.10 -0.46 16.28
N PHE A 113 20.95 -0.90 15.76
CA PHE A 113 20.62 -0.86 14.31
C PHE A 113 20.09 0.52 13.86
N THR A 114 20.79 1.58 14.28
CA THR A 114 20.36 2.98 14.02
C THR A 114 20.22 3.33 12.53
N THR A 115 20.96 2.65 11.66
CA THR A 115 20.91 2.87 10.21
C THR A 115 19.58 2.43 9.58
N LEU A 116 18.82 1.55 10.21
CA LEU A 116 17.52 1.08 9.74
C LEU A 116 16.38 2.00 10.18
N ALA A 117 16.52 2.71 11.29
CA ALA A 117 15.48 3.57 11.84
C ALA A 117 14.98 4.66 10.88
N PRO A 118 15.84 5.44 10.17
CA PRO A 118 15.40 6.43 9.18
C PRO A 118 14.61 5.83 8.01
N ASN A 119 15.02 4.65 7.54
CA ASN A 119 14.34 3.96 6.44
C ASN A 119 12.95 3.47 6.84
N LEU A 120 12.75 3.09 8.10
CA LEU A 120 11.44 2.73 8.63
C LEU A 120 10.52 3.94 8.75
N MET A 121 11.05 5.11 9.16
CA MET A 121 10.26 6.33 9.30
C MET A 121 9.79 6.90 7.95
N LEU A 122 10.50 6.67 6.85
CA LEU A 122 10.08 7.06 5.49
C LEU A 122 8.87 6.27 4.99
N GLY A 123 8.50 5.18 5.66
CA GLY A 123 7.36 4.33 5.32
C GLY A 123 6.15 4.54 6.22
N LEU A 124 5.87 5.76 6.70
CA LEU A 124 4.73 6.08 7.59
C LEU A 124 3.37 5.63 7.04
N ASP A 125 3.21 5.58 5.74
CA ASP A 125 2.00 5.11 5.06
C ASP A 125 1.96 3.58 4.89
N GLY A 126 2.99 2.87 5.33
CA GLY A 126 3.13 1.42 5.20
C GLY A 126 3.32 0.93 3.76
N MET A 127 3.37 1.84 2.79
CA MET A 127 3.36 1.55 1.35
C MET A 127 4.49 2.24 0.61
N ALA A 128 5.52 2.69 1.33
CA ALA A 128 6.73 3.22 0.74
C ALA A 128 7.52 2.07 0.08
N PHE A 129 7.08 1.67 -1.12
CA PHE A 129 7.70 0.62 -1.92
C PHE A 129 9.09 1.00 -2.45
N ASP A 130 9.48 2.25 -2.32
CA ASP A 130 10.81 2.75 -2.68
C ASP A 130 11.87 2.51 -1.61
N GLN A 131 11.65 1.52 -0.72
CA GLN A 131 12.68 1.13 0.22
C GLN A 131 13.93 0.65 -0.54
N PRO A 132 15.09 1.29 -0.34
CA PRO A 132 16.31 0.95 -1.09
C PRO A 132 16.87 -0.42 -0.68
N THR A 133 16.59 -0.85 0.55
CA THR A 133 17.11 -2.10 1.10
C THR A 133 16.15 -3.27 0.93
N ILE A 134 16.68 -4.48 0.78
CA ILE A 134 15.88 -5.72 0.75
C ILE A 134 15.07 -5.87 2.03
N ALA A 135 15.69 -5.65 3.19
CA ALA A 135 15.00 -5.70 4.48
C ALA A 135 13.84 -4.70 4.57
N GLY A 136 14.01 -3.48 4.03
CA GLY A 136 12.96 -2.48 3.94
C GLY A 136 11.79 -2.91 3.05
N LYS A 137 12.04 -3.65 1.96
CA LYS A 137 10.98 -4.18 1.11
C LYS A 137 10.12 -5.23 1.84
N PHE A 138 10.75 -6.15 2.56
CA PHE A 138 10.04 -7.14 3.38
C PHE A 138 9.29 -6.48 4.54
N TRP A 139 9.88 -5.48 5.18
CA TRP A 139 9.22 -4.69 6.20
C TRP A 139 7.96 -4.00 5.65
N SER A 140 8.07 -3.32 4.51
CA SER A 140 6.92 -2.66 3.86
C SER A 140 5.83 -3.67 3.50
N ALA A 141 6.18 -4.85 3.01
CA ALA A 141 5.23 -5.92 2.72
C ALA A 141 4.53 -6.42 3.99
N THR A 142 5.26 -6.54 5.10
CA THR A 142 4.69 -6.92 6.41
C THR A 142 3.72 -5.86 6.92
N VAL A 143 4.09 -4.58 6.87
CA VAL A 143 3.20 -3.48 7.26
C VAL A 143 1.97 -3.43 6.36
N ALA A 144 2.12 -3.60 5.05
CA ALA A 144 0.99 -3.65 4.12
C ALA A 144 0.03 -4.81 4.45
N SER A 145 0.56 -5.98 4.84
CA SER A 145 -0.27 -7.12 5.27
C SER A 145 -1.05 -6.83 6.54
N LEU A 146 -0.44 -6.17 7.52
CA LEU A 146 -1.11 -5.74 8.74
C LEU A 146 -2.19 -4.68 8.46
N VAL A 147 -1.92 -3.74 7.54
CA VAL A 147 -2.92 -2.75 7.08
C VAL A 147 -4.11 -3.46 6.43
N LEU A 148 -3.87 -4.44 5.55
CA LEU A 148 -4.94 -5.24 4.95
C LEU A 148 -5.80 -5.94 6.01
N LEU A 149 -5.16 -6.58 6.99
CA LEU A 149 -5.88 -7.26 8.08
C LEU A 149 -6.63 -6.29 8.99
N MET A 150 -6.10 -5.06 9.22
CA MET A 150 -6.82 -4.02 9.93
C MET A 150 -8.06 -3.55 9.17
N ILE A 151 -7.98 -3.41 7.84
CA ILE A 151 -9.13 -3.03 7.00
C ILE A 151 -10.20 -4.12 7.03
N VAL A 152 -9.83 -5.37 6.79
CA VAL A 152 -10.75 -6.51 6.83
C VAL A 152 -11.35 -6.71 8.23
N GLY A 153 -10.53 -6.54 9.28
CA GLY A 153 -10.98 -6.60 10.67
C GLY A 153 -11.92 -5.46 11.04
N ALA A 154 -11.68 -4.24 10.54
CA ALA A 154 -12.54 -3.09 10.78
C ALA A 154 -13.92 -3.25 10.12
N GLU A 155 -13.98 -3.86 8.93
CA GLU A 155 -15.24 -4.20 8.27
C GLU A 155 -16.09 -5.14 9.14
N ALA A 156 -15.46 -6.17 9.72
CA ALA A 156 -16.13 -7.09 10.64
C ALA A 156 -16.55 -6.44 11.98
N ASN A 157 -15.80 -5.43 12.43
CA ASN A 157 -15.98 -4.76 13.73
C ASN A 157 -16.67 -3.39 13.63
N LYS A 158 -17.57 -3.20 12.66
CA LYS A 158 -18.34 -1.95 12.49
C LYS A 158 -17.48 -0.68 12.39
N GLY A 159 -16.33 -0.78 11.74
CA GLY A 159 -15.39 0.34 11.53
C GLY A 159 -14.36 0.55 12.64
N ALA A 160 -14.37 -0.27 13.70
CA ALA A 160 -13.34 -0.18 14.75
C ALA A 160 -12.04 -0.84 14.27
N VAL A 161 -10.96 -0.05 14.22
CA VAL A 161 -9.62 -0.56 13.87
C VAL A 161 -8.96 -1.13 15.12
N ASP A 162 -8.58 -2.40 15.08
CA ASP A 162 -7.86 -3.08 16.16
C ASP A 162 -6.57 -3.69 15.64
N PHE A 163 -5.44 -3.11 16.07
CA PHE A 163 -4.11 -3.59 15.68
C PHE A 163 -3.77 -4.94 16.32
N LEU A 164 -4.15 -5.16 17.56
CA LEU A 164 -3.82 -6.40 18.27
C LEU A 164 -4.56 -7.60 17.67
N SER A 165 -5.80 -7.40 17.28
CA SER A 165 -6.58 -8.40 16.55
C SER A 165 -5.94 -8.72 15.20
N ALA A 166 -5.52 -7.70 14.43
CA ALA A 166 -4.83 -7.88 13.16
C ALA A 166 -3.49 -8.62 13.33
N ALA A 167 -2.70 -8.27 14.36
CA ALA A 167 -1.43 -8.95 14.64
C ALA A 167 -1.63 -10.41 15.06
N ARG A 168 -2.66 -10.70 15.87
CA ARG A 168 -3.02 -12.06 16.25
C ARG A 168 -3.46 -12.89 15.04
N GLU A 169 -4.28 -12.31 14.18
CA GLU A 169 -4.74 -12.95 12.95
C GLU A 169 -3.58 -13.19 11.99
N PHE A 170 -2.66 -12.26 11.87
CA PHE A 170 -1.40 -12.44 11.13
C PHE A 170 -0.61 -13.64 11.66
N GLY A 171 -0.44 -13.74 12.98
CA GLY A 171 0.27 -14.86 13.61
C GLY A 171 -0.42 -16.21 13.36
N ARG A 172 -1.75 -16.27 13.45
CA ARG A 172 -2.52 -17.50 13.16
C ARG A 172 -2.38 -17.97 11.71
N ARG A 173 -2.19 -17.03 10.79
CA ARG A 173 -2.09 -17.28 9.34
C ARG A 173 -0.69 -17.10 8.80
N PHE A 174 0.31 -17.14 9.68
CA PHE A 174 1.70 -16.82 9.35
C PHE A 174 2.25 -17.60 8.17
N ALA A 175 1.91 -18.88 8.04
CA ALA A 175 2.39 -19.72 6.94
C ALA A 175 1.98 -19.15 5.57
N TRP A 176 0.72 -18.76 5.41
CA TRP A 176 0.19 -18.21 4.15
C TRP A 176 0.56 -16.74 3.96
N MET A 177 0.46 -15.95 5.00
CA MET A 177 0.82 -14.52 4.94
C MET A 177 2.33 -14.36 4.78
N GLY A 178 3.14 -15.17 5.45
CA GLY A 178 4.61 -15.18 5.27
C GLY A 178 5.02 -15.60 3.86
N ALA A 179 4.37 -16.61 3.28
CA ALA A 179 4.59 -16.99 1.89
C ALA A 179 4.21 -15.86 0.92
N ALA A 180 3.06 -15.20 1.14
CA ALA A 180 2.63 -14.06 0.35
C ALA A 180 3.63 -12.89 0.45
N ILE A 181 4.13 -12.59 1.65
CA ILE A 181 5.17 -11.58 1.88
C ILE A 181 6.47 -11.95 1.16
N ALA A 182 6.89 -13.22 1.20
CA ALA A 182 8.09 -13.68 0.50
C ALA A 182 7.96 -13.52 -1.02
N VAL A 183 6.84 -13.94 -1.59
CA VAL A 183 6.53 -13.75 -3.02
C VAL A 183 6.50 -12.27 -3.37
N LEU A 184 5.83 -11.45 -2.57
CA LEU A 184 5.75 -10.01 -2.78
C LEU A 184 7.12 -9.35 -2.69
N GLY A 185 7.95 -9.75 -1.73
CA GLY A 185 9.33 -9.28 -1.59
C GLY A 185 10.17 -9.59 -2.84
N ALA A 186 10.08 -10.81 -3.36
CA ALA A 186 10.75 -11.22 -4.59
C ALA A 186 10.28 -10.39 -5.80
N ILE A 187 8.96 -10.21 -5.95
CA ILE A 187 8.39 -9.38 -7.02
C ILE A 187 8.86 -7.92 -6.88
N CYS A 188 8.87 -7.36 -5.67
CA CYS A 188 9.31 -5.98 -5.43
C CYS A 188 10.80 -5.79 -5.72
N ILE A 189 11.63 -6.81 -5.48
CA ILE A 189 13.04 -6.79 -5.89
C ILE A 189 13.14 -6.74 -7.41
N GLY A 190 12.45 -7.63 -8.12
CA GLY A 190 12.42 -7.64 -9.59
C GLY A 190 11.92 -6.33 -10.18
N LEU A 191 10.81 -5.80 -9.66
CA LEU A 191 10.28 -4.49 -10.05
C LEU A 191 11.27 -3.35 -9.77
N GLY A 192 12.08 -3.46 -8.72
CA GLY A 192 13.15 -2.49 -8.44
C GLY A 192 14.19 -2.41 -9.54
N PHE A 193 14.61 -3.56 -10.09
CA PHE A 193 15.52 -3.60 -11.24
C PHE A 193 14.88 -2.99 -12.49
N VAL A 194 13.64 -3.34 -12.81
CA VAL A 194 12.90 -2.77 -13.95
C VAL A 194 12.76 -1.26 -13.78
N GLN A 195 12.40 -0.79 -12.61
CA GLN A 195 12.30 0.64 -12.31
C GLN A 195 13.63 1.36 -12.50
N GLY A 196 14.72 0.75 -12.03
CA GLY A 196 16.07 1.30 -12.20
C GLY A 196 16.46 1.42 -13.68
N ALA A 197 16.21 0.37 -14.48
CA ALA A 197 16.49 0.36 -15.90
C ALA A 197 15.66 1.42 -16.66
N VAL A 198 14.36 1.50 -16.41
CA VAL A 198 13.49 2.50 -17.06
C VAL A 198 13.86 3.92 -16.63
N ARG A 199 14.15 4.15 -15.34
CA ARG A 199 14.63 5.45 -14.85
C ARG A 199 15.91 5.86 -15.55
N HIS A 200 16.85 4.94 -15.72
CA HIS A 200 18.11 5.21 -16.45
C HIS A 200 17.85 5.54 -17.92
N ALA A 201 16.96 4.80 -18.60
CA ALA A 201 16.56 5.09 -19.97
C ALA A 201 15.91 6.49 -20.12
N ILE A 202 15.01 6.87 -19.20
CA ILE A 202 14.39 8.19 -19.18
C ILE A 202 15.46 9.27 -18.97
N TRP A 203 16.43 9.03 -18.09
CA TRP A 203 17.53 9.96 -17.84
C TRP A 203 18.39 10.16 -19.09
N LEU A 204 18.79 9.07 -19.77
CA LEU A 204 19.55 9.14 -21.03
C LEU A 204 18.78 9.91 -22.11
N TYR A 205 17.49 9.59 -22.29
CA TYR A 205 16.61 10.34 -23.19
C TYR A 205 16.57 11.84 -22.86
N GLY A 206 16.50 12.16 -21.57
CA GLY A 206 16.54 13.55 -21.08
C GLY A 206 17.82 14.29 -21.42
N GLN A 207 18.94 13.58 -21.58
CA GLN A 207 20.24 14.17 -21.99
C GLN A 207 20.32 14.46 -23.48
N THR A 208 19.75 13.58 -24.31
CA THR A 208 19.89 13.63 -25.77
C THR A 208 18.78 14.43 -26.45
N ALA A 209 17.61 14.50 -25.86
CA ALA A 209 16.45 15.17 -26.47
C ALA A 209 16.46 16.68 -26.23
N SER A 210 16.25 17.46 -27.28
CA SER A 210 16.09 18.93 -27.23
C SER A 210 14.73 19.40 -26.70
N HIS A 211 13.96 18.49 -26.10
CA HIS A 211 12.63 18.78 -25.57
C HIS A 211 12.69 19.67 -24.32
N GLY A 212 11.70 20.53 -24.19
CA GLY A 212 11.59 21.43 -23.03
C GLY A 212 11.49 20.68 -21.69
N HIS A 213 11.91 21.31 -20.62
CA HIS A 213 11.89 20.76 -19.26
C HIS A 213 10.51 20.18 -18.84
N PHE A 214 9.42 20.78 -19.35
CA PHE A 214 8.07 20.32 -19.06
C PHE A 214 7.81 18.89 -19.56
N VAL A 215 8.21 18.58 -20.79
CA VAL A 215 7.98 17.23 -21.38
C VAL A 215 8.79 16.18 -20.63
N LYS A 216 10.04 16.48 -20.27
CA LYS A 216 10.90 15.58 -19.48
C LYS A 216 10.28 15.27 -18.11
N ASN A 217 9.82 16.30 -17.42
CA ASN A 217 9.18 16.17 -16.11
C ASN A 217 7.85 15.40 -16.21
N LEU A 218 7.07 15.63 -17.26
CA LEU A 218 5.81 14.91 -17.49
C LEU A 218 6.06 13.41 -17.71
N ILE A 219 7.03 13.04 -18.55
CA ILE A 219 7.39 11.63 -18.78
C ILE A 219 7.81 10.97 -17.46
N PHE A 220 8.67 11.62 -16.68
CA PHE A 220 9.11 11.11 -15.38
C PHE A 220 7.97 10.97 -14.39
N PHE A 221 7.07 11.94 -14.35
CA PHE A 221 5.88 11.94 -13.52
C PHE A 221 4.94 10.77 -13.87
N VAL A 222 4.59 10.61 -15.16
CA VAL A 222 3.75 9.52 -15.63
C VAL A 222 4.36 8.16 -15.29
N PHE A 223 5.67 8.02 -15.46
CA PHE A 223 6.39 6.82 -15.09
C PHE A 223 6.27 6.50 -13.59
N ILE A 224 6.55 7.48 -12.71
CA ILE A 224 6.48 7.28 -11.25
C ILE A 224 5.07 6.86 -10.83
N PHE A 225 4.04 7.54 -11.36
CA PHE A 225 2.65 7.23 -11.05
C PHE A 225 2.25 5.84 -11.52
N SER A 226 2.54 5.50 -12.77
CA SER A 226 2.22 4.19 -13.33
C SER A 226 2.88 3.07 -12.52
N PHE A 227 4.11 3.29 -12.07
CA PHE A 227 4.85 2.31 -11.28
C PHE A 227 4.29 2.21 -9.85
N ALA A 228 3.91 3.32 -9.22
CA ALA A 228 3.28 3.32 -7.90
C ALA A 228 1.93 2.57 -7.92
N MET A 229 1.11 2.81 -8.94
CA MET A 229 -0.15 2.10 -9.15
C MET A 229 0.06 0.60 -9.35
N LEU A 230 1.02 0.22 -10.21
CA LEU A 230 1.34 -1.18 -10.47
C LEU A 230 1.78 -1.89 -9.19
N ARG A 231 2.65 -1.28 -8.40
CA ARG A 231 3.12 -1.84 -7.13
C ARG A 231 2.01 -1.99 -6.11
N LEU A 232 1.18 -0.97 -5.94
CA LEU A 232 0.03 -1.02 -5.03
C LEU A 232 -0.92 -2.16 -5.42
N TRP A 233 -1.22 -2.27 -6.72
CA TRP A 233 -2.07 -3.33 -7.25
C TRP A 233 -1.49 -4.73 -7.00
N ILE A 234 -0.23 -4.96 -7.38
CA ILE A 234 0.44 -6.25 -7.18
C ILE A 234 0.48 -6.60 -5.68
N THR A 235 0.82 -5.64 -4.82
CA THR A 235 0.86 -5.83 -3.37
C THR A 235 -0.47 -6.36 -2.85
N LEU A 236 -1.55 -5.67 -3.16
CA LEU A 236 -2.87 -6.04 -2.66
C LEU A 236 -3.37 -7.33 -3.27
N LEU A 237 -3.07 -7.58 -4.55
CA LEU A 237 -3.46 -8.81 -5.22
C LEU A 237 -2.77 -10.02 -4.56
N VAL A 238 -1.46 -9.97 -4.37
CA VAL A 238 -0.69 -11.07 -3.74
C VAL A 238 -1.16 -11.29 -2.29
N LEU A 239 -1.31 -10.23 -1.50
CA LEU A 239 -1.75 -10.34 -0.11
C LEU A 239 -3.19 -10.86 0.02
N THR A 240 -4.10 -10.40 -0.84
CA THR A 240 -5.49 -10.85 -0.85
C THR A 240 -5.60 -12.32 -1.25
N TYR A 241 -4.82 -12.77 -2.24
CA TYR A 241 -4.78 -14.19 -2.59
C TYR A 241 -4.19 -15.05 -1.47
N GLY A 242 -3.10 -14.61 -0.82
CA GLY A 242 -2.52 -15.28 0.35
C GLY A 242 -3.54 -15.41 1.48
N LEU A 243 -4.28 -14.34 1.76
CA LEU A 243 -5.34 -14.33 2.76
C LEU A 243 -6.49 -15.29 2.38
N LYS A 244 -6.98 -15.22 1.14
CA LYS A 244 -8.03 -16.13 0.62
C LYS A 244 -7.63 -17.59 0.76
N GLN A 245 -6.39 -17.93 0.41
CA GLN A 245 -5.90 -19.30 0.51
C GLN A 245 -5.83 -19.77 1.97
N SER A 246 -5.45 -18.88 2.89
CA SER A 246 -5.42 -19.21 4.32
C SER A 246 -6.79 -19.53 4.91
N TYR A 247 -7.87 -18.99 4.36
CA TYR A 247 -9.25 -19.31 4.77
C TYR A 247 -9.77 -20.61 4.17
N ARG A 248 -9.20 -21.08 3.06
CA ARG A 248 -9.58 -22.35 2.42
C ARG A 248 -8.89 -23.56 3.05
N SER A 249 -7.72 -23.34 3.65
CA SER A 249 -6.89 -24.42 4.22
C SER A 249 -7.05 -24.60 5.73
N GLY A 250 -7.79 -23.76 6.41
CA GLY A 250 -8.14 -23.84 7.83
C GLY A 250 -9.58 -24.17 8.02
#